data_a05f51cb00629d08679b92a23705f408
#
_entry.id   a05f51cb00629d08679b92a23705f408
#
_cell.length_a   1.000
_cell.length_b   1.000
_cell.length_c   1.000
_cell.angle_alpha   90.00
_cell.angle_beta   90.00
_cell.angle_gamma   90.00
#
_symmetry.space_group_name_H-M   'P 1'
#
loop_
_entity.id
_entity.type
_entity.pdbx_description
1 polymer ?
#
loop_
_entity_poly.entity_id
_entity_poly.type
_entity_poly.pdbx_seq_one_letter_code
_entity_poly.pdbx_strand_id
1 'polypeptide(L)'
;GIPLYILNAGDNEVVRIDLLIEGGRWQQSQRLQALFTNRMLREGTRRYSAAAIAEKLDYYGAWLELSSSSEYAYITLYSLNKYLPETLDIFESIVKEPLFPEKELGVIIDSNIQQFLVNSSKVDFLAHRTLINAVYGDTHPCGQLVQKEDYHLINPSVLQSFYDRYYHSGNCSIYLAGKVSEDAIRRIETLFGSEPFGKDFRKPEKLSYVPVTSSEKRIFTERADAMQSAVRMGMLSLDRRHPDYLKVRVLVTLFGGYFGSRLMSNIREDKGYTYGISAGIMPYPDSGLLVVNAETANEFVEPLIKEVYHEIDRLQNDLVPAEELAMVKNYMLGDMCRSYESAFSLADAWIFIHTSGLPDSYVRDAVEAVKTITPVEIRELASRYLCKETLKEIVSGKKMS
;
A
#
# COMPACT_ATOMS: atom_id res chain seq x y z
N GLY A 1 -8.63 -26.28 8.26
CA GLY A 1 -9.69 -25.31 8.00
C GLY A 1 -9.12 -23.93 7.73
N ILE A 2 -9.93 -22.99 7.31
CA ILE A 2 -9.55 -21.59 7.08
C ILE A 2 -9.37 -20.93 8.46
N PRO A 3 -8.25 -20.23 8.73
CA PRO A 3 -8.09 -19.44 9.93
C PRO A 3 -9.17 -18.34 10.00
N LEU A 4 -9.91 -18.26 11.10
CA LEU A 4 -10.90 -17.23 11.39
C LEU A 4 -10.45 -16.42 12.61
N TYR A 5 -10.22 -15.13 12.43
CA TYR A 5 -9.84 -14.20 13.47
C TYR A 5 -11.02 -13.29 13.79
N ILE A 6 -11.34 -13.13 15.07
CA ILE A 6 -12.53 -12.40 15.50
C ILE A 6 -12.13 -11.26 16.42
N LEU A 7 -12.55 -10.06 16.06
CA LEU A 7 -12.44 -8.85 16.88
C LEU A 7 -13.84 -8.33 17.20
N ASN A 8 -14.42 -8.79 18.30
CA ASN A 8 -15.72 -8.33 18.75
C ASN A 8 -15.55 -7.05 19.58
N ALA A 9 -15.78 -5.91 18.96
CA ALA A 9 -15.66 -4.59 19.58
C ALA A 9 -16.56 -3.57 18.88
N GLY A 10 -16.98 -2.55 19.65
CA GLY A 10 -17.84 -1.48 19.15
C GLY A 10 -19.34 -1.76 19.37
N ASP A 11 -20.13 -0.68 19.36
CA ASP A 11 -21.57 -0.69 19.70
C ASP A 11 -22.46 -0.61 18.47
N ASN A 12 -21.89 -0.24 17.31
CA ASN A 12 -22.63 -0.10 16.06
C ASN A 12 -23.03 -1.47 15.49
N GLU A 13 -24.27 -1.59 15.02
CA GLU A 13 -24.80 -2.80 14.39
C GLU A 13 -24.23 -3.03 12.98
N VAL A 14 -22.91 -3.06 12.89
CA VAL A 14 -22.13 -3.26 11.66
C VAL A 14 -21.02 -4.26 11.91
N VAL A 15 -20.81 -5.14 10.95
CA VAL A 15 -19.66 -6.03 10.89
C VAL A 15 -18.86 -5.78 9.60
N ARG A 16 -17.57 -6.00 9.70
CA ARG A 16 -16.65 -6.04 8.58
C ARG A 16 -16.06 -7.45 8.48
N ILE A 17 -16.02 -7.96 7.27
CA ILE A 17 -15.44 -9.26 6.94
C ILE A 17 -14.36 -9.03 5.91
N ASP A 18 -13.13 -9.40 6.24
CA ASP A 18 -12.00 -9.40 5.33
C ASP A 18 -11.60 -10.85 5.03
N LEU A 19 -11.68 -11.23 3.76
CA LEU A 19 -11.09 -12.48 3.28
C LEU A 19 -9.82 -12.13 2.50
N LEU A 20 -8.70 -12.65 2.99
CA LEU A 20 -7.38 -12.44 2.43
C LEU A 20 -6.92 -13.69 1.69
N ILE A 21 -6.39 -13.50 0.50
CA ILE A 21 -5.78 -14.55 -0.32
C ILE A 21 -4.30 -14.23 -0.50
N GLU A 22 -3.39 -15.17 -0.29
CA GLU A 22 -1.99 -15.05 -0.70
C GLU A 22 -1.88 -15.16 -2.23
N GLY A 23 -2.23 -14.09 -2.92
CA GLY A 23 -2.34 -14.03 -4.38
C GLY A 23 -2.25 -12.56 -4.82
N GLY A 24 -1.12 -11.94 -4.57
CA GLY A 24 -0.82 -10.58 -4.95
C GLY A 24 0.03 -10.47 -6.22
N ARG A 25 0.57 -9.27 -6.42
CA ARG A 25 1.41 -8.96 -7.58
C ARG A 25 2.68 -9.82 -7.66
N TRP A 26 3.20 -10.31 -6.55
CA TRP A 26 4.41 -11.13 -6.53
C TRP A 26 4.19 -12.53 -7.08
N GLN A 27 2.96 -13.04 -7.02
CA GLN A 27 2.59 -14.36 -7.52
C GLN A 27 2.14 -14.37 -8.99
N GLN A 28 1.94 -13.19 -9.60
CA GLN A 28 1.45 -13.11 -10.97
C GLN A 28 2.49 -13.53 -12.01
N SER A 29 2.06 -14.23 -13.05
CA SER A 29 2.93 -14.63 -14.17
C SER A 29 3.07 -13.53 -15.23
N GLN A 30 2.15 -12.57 -15.25
CA GLN A 30 2.19 -11.39 -16.11
C GLN A 30 1.62 -10.18 -15.37
N ARG A 31 2.04 -8.98 -15.81
CA ARG A 31 1.58 -7.73 -15.21
C ARG A 31 0.07 -7.62 -15.24
N LEU A 32 -0.52 -6.99 -14.22
CA LEU A 32 -1.96 -6.75 -14.07
C LEU A 32 -2.81 -7.99 -13.76
N GLN A 33 -2.28 -9.21 -13.85
CA GLN A 33 -3.06 -10.43 -13.66
C GLN A 33 -3.71 -10.48 -12.26
N ALA A 34 -2.93 -10.29 -11.19
CA ALA A 34 -3.46 -10.33 -9.82
C ALA A 34 -4.50 -9.22 -9.59
N LEU A 35 -4.21 -8.01 -10.06
CA LEU A 35 -5.11 -6.85 -9.92
C LEU A 35 -6.46 -7.09 -10.59
N PHE A 36 -6.44 -7.51 -11.85
CA PHE A 36 -7.69 -7.71 -12.61
C PHE A 36 -8.45 -8.95 -12.13
N THR A 37 -7.77 -10.02 -11.71
CA THR A 37 -8.45 -11.18 -11.11
C THR A 37 -9.26 -10.76 -9.89
N ASN A 38 -8.67 -10.01 -8.97
CA ASN A 38 -9.37 -9.54 -7.79
C ASN A 38 -10.51 -8.57 -8.16
N ARG A 39 -10.25 -7.58 -9.00
CA ARG A 39 -11.23 -6.56 -9.40
C ARG A 39 -12.46 -7.16 -10.11
N MET A 40 -12.26 -8.20 -10.90
CA MET A 40 -13.32 -8.84 -11.68
C MET A 40 -14.24 -9.78 -10.88
N LEU A 41 -13.91 -10.08 -9.63
CA LEU A 41 -14.74 -10.97 -8.79
C LEU A 41 -16.20 -10.50 -8.66
N ARG A 42 -16.42 -9.18 -8.66
CA ARG A 42 -17.74 -8.55 -8.54
C ARG A 42 -18.49 -8.39 -9.87
N GLU A 43 -17.83 -8.68 -10.99
CA GLU A 43 -18.39 -8.41 -12.33
C GLU A 43 -19.27 -9.55 -12.88
N GLY A 44 -19.61 -10.49 -12.03
CA GLY A 44 -20.53 -11.57 -12.32
C GLY A 44 -20.10 -12.89 -11.71
N THR A 45 -21.06 -13.61 -11.19
CA THR A 45 -20.91 -14.94 -10.60
C THR A 45 -21.90 -15.90 -11.22
N ARG A 46 -21.84 -17.19 -10.87
CA ARG A 46 -22.83 -18.15 -11.32
C ARG A 46 -24.26 -17.82 -10.83
N ARG A 47 -24.39 -17.17 -9.68
CA ARG A 47 -25.67 -16.82 -9.04
C ARG A 47 -26.17 -15.42 -9.44
N TYR A 48 -25.27 -14.48 -9.68
CA TYR A 48 -25.62 -13.07 -9.84
C TYR A 48 -24.87 -12.43 -11.01
N SER A 49 -25.56 -11.60 -11.78
CA SER A 49 -24.91 -10.68 -12.72
C SER A 49 -24.24 -9.52 -11.97
N ALA A 50 -23.33 -8.80 -12.62
CA ALA A 50 -22.69 -7.61 -12.07
C ALA A 50 -23.73 -6.58 -11.59
N ALA A 51 -24.76 -6.32 -12.41
CA ALA A 51 -25.84 -5.40 -12.05
C ALA A 51 -26.61 -5.86 -10.80
N ALA A 52 -26.94 -7.16 -10.72
CA ALA A 52 -27.64 -7.72 -9.56
C ALA A 52 -26.80 -7.66 -8.28
N ILE A 53 -25.46 -7.84 -8.37
CA ILE A 53 -24.55 -7.68 -7.22
C ILE A 53 -24.58 -6.23 -6.74
N ALA A 54 -24.42 -5.26 -7.65
CA ALA A 54 -24.43 -3.85 -7.30
C ALA A 54 -25.77 -3.42 -6.67
N GLU A 55 -26.90 -3.75 -7.33
CA GLU A 55 -28.23 -3.42 -6.85
C GLU A 55 -28.52 -3.99 -5.46
N LYS A 56 -28.17 -5.27 -5.23
CA LYS A 56 -28.39 -5.92 -3.92
C LYS A 56 -27.52 -5.32 -2.82
N LEU A 57 -26.23 -5.06 -3.07
CA LEU A 57 -25.35 -4.43 -2.09
C LEU A 57 -25.87 -3.03 -1.72
N ASP A 58 -26.27 -2.24 -2.71
CA ASP A 58 -26.86 -0.92 -2.49
C ASP A 58 -28.16 -0.99 -1.68
N TYR A 59 -29.04 -1.95 -2.03
CA TYR A 59 -30.31 -2.15 -1.31
C TYR A 59 -30.11 -2.50 0.17
N TYR A 60 -29.11 -3.31 0.49
CA TYR A 60 -28.79 -3.67 1.88
C TYR A 60 -27.87 -2.67 2.58
N GLY A 61 -27.45 -1.60 1.89
CA GLY A 61 -26.48 -0.62 2.43
C GLY A 61 -25.14 -1.26 2.77
N ALA A 62 -24.74 -2.29 2.04
CA ALA A 62 -23.48 -2.98 2.21
C ALA A 62 -22.41 -2.37 1.30
N TRP A 63 -21.16 -2.44 1.75
CA TRP A 63 -20.03 -1.96 0.99
C TRP A 63 -19.05 -3.09 0.72
N LEU A 64 -18.73 -3.31 -0.55
CA LEU A 64 -17.73 -4.28 -0.99
C LEU A 64 -16.50 -3.58 -1.55
N GLU A 65 -15.36 -3.86 -0.97
CA GLU A 65 -14.06 -3.36 -1.42
C GLU A 65 -13.19 -4.53 -1.89
N LEU A 66 -12.59 -4.36 -3.07
CA LEU A 66 -11.68 -5.32 -3.67
C LEU A 66 -10.35 -4.63 -3.91
N SER A 67 -9.28 -5.09 -3.28
CA SER A 67 -7.95 -4.54 -3.44
C SER A 67 -6.89 -5.63 -3.55
N SER A 68 -5.75 -5.28 -4.12
CA SER A 68 -4.61 -6.19 -4.31
C SER A 68 -3.32 -5.48 -3.92
N SER A 69 -2.51 -6.14 -3.12
CA SER A 69 -1.19 -5.66 -2.69
C SER A 69 -0.06 -6.41 -3.40
N SER A 70 1.14 -6.32 -2.85
CA SER A 70 2.29 -7.09 -3.33
C SER A 70 2.10 -8.59 -3.15
N GLU A 71 1.59 -9.03 -2.00
CA GLU A 71 1.49 -10.45 -1.64
C GLU A 71 0.06 -10.95 -1.53
N TYR A 72 -0.92 -10.06 -1.27
CA TYR A 72 -2.29 -10.44 -0.93
C TYR A 72 -3.33 -9.78 -1.83
N ALA A 73 -4.40 -10.51 -2.08
CA ALA A 73 -5.68 -9.98 -2.52
C ALA A 73 -6.63 -9.88 -1.32
N TYR A 74 -7.35 -8.76 -1.24
CA TYR A 74 -8.29 -8.46 -0.17
C TYR A 74 -9.70 -8.40 -0.74
N ILE A 75 -10.64 -9.06 -0.08
CA ILE A 75 -12.06 -9.02 -0.38
C ILE A 75 -12.74 -8.61 0.92
N THR A 76 -13.18 -7.36 1.01
CA THR A 76 -13.71 -6.77 2.24
C THR A 76 -15.19 -6.44 2.06
N LEU A 77 -16.01 -6.92 2.97
CA LEU A 77 -17.44 -6.63 3.05
C LEU A 77 -17.75 -5.89 4.34
N TYR A 78 -18.42 -4.75 4.24
CA TYR A 78 -19.09 -4.08 5.36
C TYR A 78 -20.58 -4.34 5.25
N SER A 79 -21.20 -4.82 6.33
CA SER A 79 -22.63 -5.12 6.36
C SER A 79 -23.28 -4.72 7.68
N LEU A 80 -24.52 -4.25 7.58
CA LEU A 80 -25.38 -4.16 8.76
C LEU A 80 -25.71 -5.56 9.27
N ASN A 81 -25.66 -5.77 10.60
CA ASN A 81 -25.91 -7.07 11.21
C ASN A 81 -27.25 -7.68 10.78
N LYS A 82 -28.29 -6.87 10.67
CA LYS A 82 -29.64 -7.32 10.26
C LYS A 82 -29.74 -7.87 8.84
N TYR A 83 -28.80 -7.49 7.95
CA TYR A 83 -28.75 -7.93 6.55
C TYR A 83 -27.56 -8.85 6.26
N LEU A 84 -26.87 -9.29 7.30
CA LEU A 84 -25.69 -10.12 7.17
C LEU A 84 -25.96 -11.43 6.40
N PRO A 85 -27.09 -12.15 6.59
CA PRO A 85 -27.37 -13.35 5.82
C PRO A 85 -27.38 -13.12 4.32
N GLU A 86 -28.06 -12.07 3.86
CA GLU A 86 -28.22 -11.75 2.44
C GLU A 86 -26.92 -11.26 1.82
N THR A 87 -26.18 -10.44 2.56
CA THR A 87 -24.89 -9.89 2.07
C THR A 87 -23.78 -10.94 2.08
N LEU A 88 -23.80 -11.89 3.01
CA LEU A 88 -22.89 -13.03 3.02
C LEU A 88 -23.13 -13.98 1.85
N ASP A 89 -24.39 -14.19 1.41
CA ASP A 89 -24.69 -15.00 0.24
C ASP A 89 -24.06 -14.41 -1.05
N ILE A 90 -24.12 -13.07 -1.17
CA ILE A 90 -23.44 -12.36 -2.26
C ILE A 90 -21.92 -12.49 -2.13
N PHE A 91 -21.38 -12.26 -0.95
CA PHE A 91 -19.95 -12.35 -0.67
C PHE A 91 -19.38 -13.74 -0.96
N GLU A 92 -20.06 -14.77 -0.51
CA GLU A 92 -19.69 -16.16 -0.82
C GLU A 92 -19.65 -16.42 -2.33
N SER A 93 -20.69 -15.98 -3.04
CA SER A 93 -20.78 -16.12 -4.50
C SER A 93 -19.61 -15.44 -5.22
N ILE A 94 -19.23 -14.22 -4.79
CA ILE A 94 -18.10 -13.46 -5.32
C ILE A 94 -16.78 -14.20 -5.09
N VAL A 95 -16.61 -14.79 -3.91
CA VAL A 95 -15.37 -15.49 -3.55
C VAL A 95 -15.25 -16.84 -4.26
N LYS A 96 -16.35 -17.60 -4.34
CA LYS A 96 -16.30 -19.02 -4.78
C LYS A 96 -16.66 -19.26 -6.23
N GLU A 97 -17.43 -18.38 -6.85
CA GLU A 97 -18.08 -18.63 -8.14
C GLU A 97 -17.96 -17.50 -9.17
N PRO A 98 -16.85 -16.73 -9.24
CA PRO A 98 -16.72 -15.67 -10.24
C PRO A 98 -16.65 -16.27 -11.65
N LEU A 99 -17.15 -15.52 -12.63
CA LEU A 99 -17.21 -15.96 -14.03
C LEU A 99 -16.20 -15.26 -14.95
N PHE A 100 -15.66 -14.11 -14.57
CA PHE A 100 -14.79 -13.28 -15.40
C PHE A 100 -15.37 -12.99 -16.79
N PRO A 101 -16.55 -12.39 -16.91
CA PRO A 101 -17.22 -12.23 -18.20
C PRO A 101 -16.44 -11.28 -19.11
N GLU A 102 -16.26 -11.68 -20.37
CA GLU A 102 -15.41 -10.97 -21.35
C GLU A 102 -15.89 -9.56 -21.64
N LYS A 103 -17.20 -9.35 -21.69
CA LYS A 103 -17.79 -8.03 -21.95
C LYS A 103 -17.46 -7.01 -20.85
N GLU A 104 -17.68 -7.38 -19.60
CA GLU A 104 -17.40 -6.55 -18.43
C GLU A 104 -15.90 -6.31 -18.29
N LEU A 105 -15.08 -7.32 -18.54
CA LEU A 105 -13.62 -7.20 -18.57
C LEU A 105 -13.16 -6.18 -19.63
N GLY A 106 -13.72 -6.23 -20.84
CA GLY A 106 -13.43 -5.29 -21.91
C GLY A 106 -13.68 -3.84 -21.50
N VAL A 107 -14.84 -3.58 -20.88
CA VAL A 107 -15.19 -2.23 -20.38
C VAL A 107 -14.20 -1.74 -19.31
N ILE A 108 -13.81 -2.62 -18.39
CA ILE A 108 -12.86 -2.28 -17.33
C ILE A 108 -11.47 -2.03 -17.91
N ILE A 109 -11.00 -2.84 -18.84
CA ILE A 109 -9.72 -2.66 -19.53
C ILE A 109 -9.69 -1.30 -20.25
N ASP A 110 -10.70 -0.98 -21.05
CA ASP A 110 -10.76 0.29 -21.78
C ASP A 110 -10.72 1.50 -20.84
N SER A 111 -11.51 1.46 -19.77
CA SER A 111 -11.50 2.50 -18.75
C SER A 111 -10.13 2.65 -18.08
N ASN A 112 -9.45 1.53 -17.76
CA ASN A 112 -8.12 1.56 -17.16
C ASN A 112 -7.04 2.06 -18.13
N ILE A 113 -7.13 1.74 -19.42
CA ILE A 113 -6.25 2.29 -20.44
C ILE A 113 -6.40 3.82 -20.53
N GLN A 114 -7.63 4.33 -20.55
CA GLN A 114 -7.86 5.78 -20.56
C GLN A 114 -7.27 6.44 -19.31
N GLN A 115 -7.50 5.87 -18.14
CA GLN A 115 -6.91 6.39 -16.89
C GLN A 115 -5.38 6.34 -16.91
N PHE A 116 -4.79 5.27 -17.45
CA PHE A 116 -3.35 5.13 -17.61
C PHE A 116 -2.78 6.22 -18.53
N LEU A 117 -3.43 6.51 -19.66
CA LEU A 117 -3.02 7.56 -20.60
C LEU A 117 -3.07 8.95 -19.94
N VAL A 118 -4.16 9.25 -19.22
CA VAL A 118 -4.29 10.50 -18.46
C VAL A 118 -3.20 10.62 -17.40
N ASN A 119 -2.94 9.55 -16.64
CA ASN A 119 -1.89 9.58 -15.63
C ASN A 119 -0.50 9.71 -16.25
N SER A 120 -0.24 9.08 -17.40
CA SER A 120 1.04 9.15 -18.10
C SER A 120 1.37 10.54 -18.64
N SER A 121 0.42 11.48 -18.65
CA SER A 121 0.68 12.89 -18.96
C SER A 121 1.17 13.69 -17.73
N LYS A 122 1.02 13.18 -16.52
CA LYS A 122 1.34 13.89 -15.28
C LYS A 122 2.80 13.68 -14.87
N VAL A 123 3.45 14.75 -14.48
CA VAL A 123 4.86 14.73 -14.06
C VAL A 123 5.09 13.91 -12.80
N ASP A 124 4.16 13.95 -11.85
CA ASP A 124 4.24 13.18 -10.60
C ASP A 124 4.19 11.67 -10.83
N PHE A 125 3.28 11.21 -11.70
CA PHE A 125 3.16 9.82 -12.09
C PHE A 125 4.42 9.30 -12.78
N LEU A 126 4.97 10.10 -13.71
CA LEU A 126 6.21 9.76 -14.41
C LEU A 126 7.39 9.67 -13.44
N ALA A 127 7.56 10.67 -12.59
CA ALA A 127 8.64 10.69 -11.61
C ALA A 127 8.54 9.53 -10.61
N HIS A 128 7.35 9.21 -10.12
CA HIS A 128 7.14 8.08 -9.20
C HIS A 128 7.50 6.74 -9.84
N ARG A 129 7.02 6.47 -11.05
CA ARG A 129 7.33 5.25 -11.81
C ARG A 129 8.83 5.10 -12.04
N THR A 130 9.46 6.18 -12.49
CA THR A 130 10.90 6.21 -12.77
C THR A 130 11.71 5.95 -11.48
N LEU A 131 11.32 6.52 -10.34
CA LEU A 131 11.99 6.26 -9.06
C LEU A 131 11.91 4.77 -8.68
N ILE A 132 10.72 4.19 -8.70
CA ILE A 132 10.55 2.79 -8.31
C ILE A 132 11.36 1.86 -9.21
N ASN A 133 11.34 2.10 -10.52
CA ASN A 133 12.14 1.33 -11.47
C ASN A 133 13.64 1.53 -11.24
N ALA A 134 14.10 2.76 -11.03
CA ALA A 134 15.50 3.07 -10.76
C ALA A 134 16.04 2.40 -9.49
N VAL A 135 15.19 2.22 -8.48
CA VAL A 135 15.58 1.60 -7.20
C VAL A 135 15.49 0.08 -7.24
N TYR A 136 14.44 -0.47 -7.87
CA TYR A 136 14.17 -1.91 -7.84
C TYR A 136 14.58 -2.66 -9.11
N GLY A 137 14.64 -2.00 -10.27
CA GLY A 137 14.95 -2.61 -11.56
C GLY A 137 13.80 -3.42 -12.17
N ASP A 138 13.95 -3.80 -13.43
CA ASP A 138 12.88 -4.46 -14.22
C ASP A 138 12.59 -5.91 -13.80
N THR A 139 13.53 -6.56 -13.15
CA THR A 139 13.37 -7.96 -12.71
C THR A 139 12.62 -8.08 -11.39
N HIS A 140 12.55 -7.02 -10.62
CA HIS A 140 11.84 -7.00 -9.35
C HIS A 140 10.36 -6.60 -9.55
N PRO A 141 9.38 -7.30 -8.96
CA PRO A 141 7.95 -7.00 -9.15
C PRO A 141 7.55 -5.55 -8.85
N CYS A 142 8.23 -4.90 -7.89
CA CYS A 142 8.00 -3.49 -7.59
C CYS A 142 8.50 -2.58 -8.71
N GLY A 143 9.64 -2.89 -9.33
CA GLY A 143 10.27 -2.07 -10.37
C GLY A 143 9.70 -2.28 -11.77
N GLN A 144 8.95 -3.36 -11.98
CA GLN A 144 8.29 -3.62 -13.25
C GLN A 144 7.24 -2.55 -13.56
N LEU A 145 7.45 -1.81 -14.65
CA LEU A 145 6.53 -0.77 -15.09
C LEU A 145 5.45 -1.34 -15.98
N VAL A 146 4.19 -1.17 -15.59
CA VAL A 146 3.04 -1.47 -16.45
C VAL A 146 3.08 -0.56 -17.68
N GLN A 147 2.88 -1.14 -18.87
CA GLN A 147 2.75 -0.44 -20.14
C GLN A 147 1.32 -0.57 -20.67
N LYS A 148 0.97 0.26 -21.63
CA LYS A 148 -0.36 0.22 -22.27
C LYS A 148 -0.69 -1.17 -22.85
N GLU A 149 0.32 -1.79 -23.42
CA GLU A 149 0.23 -3.10 -24.08
C GLU A 149 -0.09 -4.24 -23.10
N ASP A 150 0.31 -4.12 -21.84
CA ASP A 150 0.04 -5.12 -20.80
C ASP A 150 -1.47 -5.31 -20.56
N TYR A 151 -2.27 -4.25 -20.73
CA TYR A 151 -3.73 -4.32 -20.59
C TYR A 151 -4.37 -5.23 -21.64
N HIS A 152 -3.84 -5.25 -22.84
CA HIS A 152 -4.36 -6.08 -23.95
C HIS A 152 -4.01 -7.58 -23.80
N LEU A 153 -3.09 -7.91 -22.91
CA LEU A 153 -2.75 -9.30 -22.59
C LEU A 153 -3.69 -9.92 -21.56
N ILE A 154 -4.51 -9.10 -20.91
CA ILE A 154 -5.48 -9.57 -19.91
C ILE A 154 -6.74 -10.09 -20.62
N ASN A 155 -7.13 -11.31 -20.30
CA ASN A 155 -8.33 -11.96 -20.83
C ASN A 155 -8.92 -12.93 -19.79
N PRO A 156 -10.14 -13.44 -19.96
CA PRO A 156 -10.79 -14.31 -18.97
C PRO A 156 -9.97 -15.56 -18.61
N SER A 157 -9.28 -16.16 -19.57
CA SER A 157 -8.46 -17.36 -19.33
C SER A 157 -7.26 -17.07 -18.41
N VAL A 158 -6.61 -15.91 -18.61
CA VAL A 158 -5.51 -15.44 -17.75
C VAL A 158 -5.98 -15.21 -16.32
N LEU A 159 -7.16 -14.61 -16.15
CA LEU A 159 -7.73 -14.37 -14.83
C LEU A 159 -8.17 -15.67 -14.17
N GLN A 160 -8.83 -16.55 -14.92
CA GLN A 160 -9.27 -17.85 -14.42
C GLN A 160 -8.09 -18.71 -13.95
N SER A 161 -6.97 -18.71 -14.68
CA SER A 161 -5.78 -19.47 -14.30
C SER A 161 -5.18 -18.99 -12.97
N PHE A 162 -5.16 -17.68 -12.74
CA PHE A 162 -4.70 -17.10 -11.48
C PHE A 162 -5.66 -17.39 -10.33
N TYR A 163 -6.97 -17.24 -10.58
CA TYR A 163 -8.00 -17.60 -9.62
C TYR A 163 -7.92 -19.07 -9.22
N ASP A 164 -7.90 -19.98 -10.19
CA ASP A 164 -7.81 -21.42 -9.93
C ASP A 164 -6.58 -21.83 -9.13
N ARG A 165 -5.46 -21.08 -9.29
CA ARG A 165 -4.21 -21.35 -8.61
C ARG A 165 -4.16 -20.82 -7.19
N TYR A 166 -4.75 -19.65 -6.92
CA TYR A 166 -4.54 -18.97 -5.64
C TYR A 166 -5.80 -18.81 -4.80
N TYR A 167 -7.01 -18.79 -5.39
CA TYR A 167 -8.25 -18.54 -4.67
C TYR A 167 -8.89 -19.85 -4.21
N HIS A 168 -8.43 -20.34 -3.06
CA HIS A 168 -8.91 -21.60 -2.50
C HIS A 168 -8.79 -21.60 -0.96
N SER A 169 -9.58 -22.47 -0.32
CA SER A 169 -9.68 -22.55 1.14
C SER A 169 -8.36 -22.88 1.88
N GLY A 170 -7.38 -23.45 1.20
CA GLY A 170 -6.05 -23.72 1.76
C GLY A 170 -5.11 -22.52 1.73
N ASN A 171 -5.51 -21.42 1.10
CA ASN A 171 -4.68 -20.23 0.85
C ASN A 171 -5.37 -18.94 1.28
N CYS A 172 -6.31 -18.98 2.19
CA CYS A 172 -6.99 -17.79 2.66
C CYS A 172 -7.07 -17.73 4.19
N SER A 173 -7.32 -16.54 4.69
CA SER A 173 -7.68 -16.27 6.08
C SER A 173 -8.86 -15.29 6.13
N ILE A 174 -9.67 -15.37 7.17
CA ILE A 174 -10.85 -14.52 7.36
C ILE A 174 -10.69 -13.74 8.66
N TYR A 175 -10.97 -12.44 8.60
CA TYR A 175 -11.02 -11.54 9.75
C TYR A 175 -12.44 -10.99 9.86
N LEU A 176 -13.01 -11.07 11.04
CA LEU A 176 -14.35 -10.59 11.36
C LEU A 176 -14.25 -9.56 12.47
N ALA A 177 -14.65 -8.34 12.19
CA ALA A 177 -14.55 -7.23 13.13
C ALA A 177 -15.85 -6.44 13.27
N GLY A 178 -16.06 -5.79 14.41
CA GLY A 178 -17.23 -5.00 14.72
C GLY A 178 -18.09 -5.63 15.80
N LYS A 179 -19.40 -5.38 15.81
CA LYS A 179 -20.34 -6.02 16.73
C LYS A 179 -20.67 -7.44 16.24
N VAL A 180 -19.82 -8.36 16.61
CA VAL A 180 -19.87 -9.75 16.13
C VAL A 180 -20.79 -10.59 17.01
N SER A 181 -21.84 -11.16 16.41
CA SER A 181 -22.72 -12.11 17.06
C SER A 181 -22.25 -13.55 16.87
N GLU A 182 -22.67 -14.46 17.74
CA GLU A 182 -22.44 -15.89 17.54
C GLU A 182 -23.09 -16.43 16.26
N ASP A 183 -24.21 -15.84 15.85
CA ASP A 183 -24.87 -16.20 14.57
C ASP A 183 -23.99 -15.82 13.36
N ALA A 184 -23.35 -14.65 13.41
CA ALA A 184 -22.40 -14.24 12.37
C ALA A 184 -21.22 -15.22 12.26
N ILE A 185 -20.67 -15.64 13.38
CA ILE A 185 -19.58 -16.63 13.43
C ILE A 185 -20.02 -17.95 12.80
N ARG A 186 -21.17 -18.51 13.27
CA ARG A 186 -21.72 -19.78 12.76
C ARG A 186 -21.98 -19.72 11.25
N ARG A 187 -22.48 -18.61 10.74
CA ARG A 187 -22.71 -18.43 9.28
C ARG A 187 -21.41 -18.47 8.50
N ILE A 188 -20.38 -17.76 8.95
CA ILE A 188 -19.07 -17.77 8.27
C ILE A 188 -18.45 -19.17 8.35
N GLU A 189 -18.51 -19.84 9.49
CA GLU A 189 -18.06 -21.23 9.63
C GLU A 189 -18.82 -22.19 8.71
N THR A 190 -20.12 -22.01 8.56
CA THR A 190 -20.94 -22.82 7.64
C THR A 190 -20.57 -22.56 6.19
N LEU A 191 -20.47 -21.28 5.79
CA LEU A 191 -20.23 -20.91 4.40
C LEU A 191 -18.81 -21.23 3.93
N PHE A 192 -17.81 -21.01 4.79
CA PHE A 192 -16.39 -21.13 4.40
C PHE A 192 -15.65 -22.29 5.06
N GLY A 193 -16.20 -22.88 6.11
CA GLY A 193 -15.56 -23.95 6.88
C GLY A 193 -16.11 -25.36 6.64
N SER A 194 -17.34 -25.51 6.15
CA SER A 194 -18.00 -26.81 5.98
C SER A 194 -17.38 -27.65 4.86
N GLU A 195 -17.07 -27.02 3.74
CA GLU A 195 -16.49 -27.66 2.56
C GLU A 195 -15.33 -26.85 1.98
N PRO A 196 -14.24 -27.49 1.53
CA PRO A 196 -13.17 -26.80 0.83
C PRO A 196 -13.68 -26.21 -0.49
N PHE A 197 -13.20 -25.01 -0.83
CA PHE A 197 -13.46 -24.40 -2.14
C PHE A 197 -12.15 -24.16 -2.90
N GLY A 198 -12.25 -24.01 -4.22
CA GLY A 198 -11.11 -23.83 -5.13
C GLY A 198 -10.65 -25.12 -5.77
N LYS A 199 -9.58 -25.07 -6.57
CA LYS A 199 -9.11 -26.20 -7.38
C LYS A 199 -7.71 -26.69 -7.03
N ASP A 200 -6.76 -25.77 -6.85
CA ASP A 200 -5.36 -26.10 -6.59
C ASP A 200 -4.98 -25.73 -5.15
N PHE A 201 -4.97 -26.72 -4.27
CA PHE A 201 -4.74 -26.52 -2.83
C PHE A 201 -3.27 -26.41 -2.44
N ARG A 202 -2.34 -26.27 -3.40
CA ARG A 202 -0.94 -26.02 -3.08
C ARG A 202 -0.76 -24.63 -2.50
N LYS A 203 -0.04 -24.52 -1.40
CA LYS A 203 0.32 -23.20 -0.87
C LYS A 203 1.22 -22.46 -1.87
N PRO A 204 1.13 -21.13 -1.95
CA PRO A 204 2.07 -20.32 -2.71
C PRO A 204 3.51 -20.54 -2.24
N GLU A 205 4.44 -20.55 -3.18
CA GLU A 205 5.85 -20.49 -2.82
C GLU A 205 6.18 -19.09 -2.30
N LYS A 206 6.99 -19.02 -1.25
CA LYS A 206 7.52 -17.74 -0.79
C LYS A 206 8.57 -17.26 -1.79
N LEU A 207 8.21 -16.28 -2.58
CA LEU A 207 9.09 -15.67 -3.57
C LEU A 207 9.92 -14.57 -2.90
N SER A 208 11.19 -14.50 -3.24
CA SER A 208 12.10 -13.43 -2.83
C SER A 208 12.77 -12.85 -4.07
N TYR A 209 12.83 -11.54 -4.13
CA TYR A 209 13.40 -10.82 -5.26
C TYR A 209 14.49 -9.88 -4.78
N VAL A 210 15.62 -9.85 -5.47
CA VAL A 210 16.72 -8.95 -5.17
C VAL A 210 16.58 -7.68 -6.02
N PRO A 211 16.49 -6.49 -5.41
CA PRO A 211 16.49 -5.24 -6.15
C PRO A 211 17.77 -5.04 -6.96
N VAL A 212 17.65 -4.58 -8.19
CA VAL A 212 18.77 -4.20 -9.07
C VAL A 212 18.71 -2.68 -9.26
N THR A 213 19.34 -1.96 -8.36
CA THR A 213 19.34 -0.49 -8.37
C THR A 213 20.16 0.04 -9.55
N SER A 214 19.61 0.99 -10.31
CA SER A 214 20.30 1.69 -11.38
C SER A 214 21.61 2.33 -10.91
N SER A 215 22.62 2.35 -11.75
CA SER A 215 23.87 3.08 -11.51
C SER A 215 23.69 4.60 -11.63
N GLU A 216 22.68 5.06 -12.39
CA GLU A 216 22.40 6.48 -12.57
C GLU A 216 21.88 7.08 -11.27
N LYS A 217 22.54 8.14 -10.79
CA LYS A 217 22.09 8.87 -9.60
C LYS A 217 20.90 9.77 -9.93
N ARG A 218 20.93 10.42 -11.10
CA ARG A 218 19.92 11.37 -11.54
C ARG A 218 19.31 10.98 -12.88
N ILE A 219 17.97 10.97 -12.91
CA ILE A 219 17.20 10.70 -14.12
C ILE A 219 16.21 11.86 -14.34
N PHE A 220 16.26 12.46 -15.52
CA PHE A 220 15.39 13.55 -15.91
C PHE A 220 14.47 13.12 -17.06
N THR A 221 13.15 13.32 -16.86
CA THR A 221 12.15 13.10 -17.91
C THR A 221 11.57 14.44 -18.37
N GLU A 222 11.88 14.82 -19.60
CA GLU A 222 11.43 16.07 -20.20
C GLU A 222 9.92 16.08 -20.44
N ARG A 223 9.29 17.15 -19.96
CA ARG A 223 7.90 17.51 -20.25
C ARG A 223 7.87 19.01 -20.54
N ALA A 224 8.07 19.36 -21.80
CA ALA A 224 8.26 20.75 -22.24
C ALA A 224 7.06 21.66 -21.95
N ASP A 225 5.85 21.09 -21.84
CA ASP A 225 4.59 21.76 -21.52
C ASP A 225 4.28 21.83 -20.01
N ALA A 226 5.13 21.25 -19.16
CA ALA A 226 4.87 21.22 -17.73
C ALA A 226 5.07 22.59 -17.07
N MET A 227 4.07 23.03 -16.32
CA MET A 227 4.11 24.26 -15.51
C MET A 227 4.94 24.08 -14.24
N GLN A 228 5.02 22.86 -13.75
CA GLN A 228 5.77 22.46 -12.55
C GLN A 228 6.56 21.19 -12.83
N SER A 229 7.63 20.98 -12.06
CA SER A 229 8.38 19.73 -12.04
C SER A 229 8.02 18.91 -10.81
N ALA A 230 7.88 17.60 -10.98
CA ALA A 230 7.87 16.66 -9.89
C ALA A 230 9.29 16.21 -9.55
N VAL A 231 9.64 16.32 -8.29
CA VAL A 231 10.91 15.83 -7.72
C VAL A 231 10.60 14.63 -6.83
N ARG A 232 11.24 13.51 -7.13
CA ARG A 232 11.18 12.28 -6.32
C ARG A 232 12.61 11.85 -6.01
N MET A 233 12.97 11.88 -4.73
CA MET A 233 14.27 11.38 -4.31
C MET A 233 14.05 10.12 -3.49
N GLY A 234 14.83 9.06 -3.71
CA GLY A 234 14.61 7.82 -2.97
C GLY A 234 15.73 6.80 -3.09
N MET A 235 15.72 5.86 -2.17
CA MET A 235 16.69 4.77 -2.09
C MET A 235 16.10 3.57 -1.37
N LEU A 236 16.72 2.41 -1.51
CA LEU A 236 16.39 1.24 -0.69
C LEU A 236 16.52 1.56 0.80
N SER A 237 15.58 1.10 1.57
CA SER A 237 15.50 1.26 3.01
C SER A 237 15.19 -0.08 3.69
N LEU A 238 15.08 -0.05 5.00
CA LEU A 238 14.83 -1.23 5.82
C LEU A 238 13.45 -1.83 5.57
N ASP A 239 13.37 -3.15 5.57
CA ASP A 239 12.09 -3.82 5.75
C ASP A 239 11.58 -3.64 7.19
N ARG A 240 10.28 -3.83 7.38
CA ARG A 240 9.61 -3.55 8.67
C ARG A 240 9.98 -4.50 9.81
N ARG A 241 10.66 -5.62 9.53
CA ARG A 241 11.14 -6.60 10.52
C ARG A 241 12.55 -6.26 11.03
N HIS A 242 13.23 -5.30 10.38
CA HIS A 242 14.56 -4.88 10.80
C HIS A 242 14.52 -4.25 12.19
N PRO A 243 15.47 -4.57 13.12
CA PRO A 243 15.47 -4.03 14.48
C PRO A 243 15.43 -2.51 14.58
N ASP A 244 16.10 -1.81 13.67
CA ASP A 244 16.15 -0.34 13.66
C ASP A 244 14.92 0.31 13.00
N TYR A 245 14.04 -0.47 12.34
CA TYR A 245 12.95 0.07 11.52
C TYR A 245 12.04 1.04 12.28
N LEU A 246 11.63 0.68 13.48
CA LEU A 246 10.72 1.51 14.29
C LEU A 246 11.35 2.84 14.67
N LYS A 247 12.65 2.86 14.99
CA LYS A 247 13.39 4.09 15.29
C LYS A 247 13.69 4.91 14.03
N VAL A 248 13.98 4.27 12.91
CA VAL A 248 14.14 4.93 11.61
C VAL A 248 12.84 5.60 11.16
N ARG A 249 11.67 5.04 11.49
CA ARG A 249 10.39 5.72 11.27
C ARG A 249 10.30 7.06 12.00
N VAL A 250 10.83 7.14 13.24
CA VAL A 250 10.86 8.42 13.99
C VAL A 250 11.77 9.42 13.28
N LEU A 251 12.97 8.99 12.87
CA LEU A 251 13.90 9.81 12.08
C LEU A 251 13.23 10.36 10.82
N VAL A 252 12.58 9.49 10.03
CA VAL A 252 11.95 9.89 8.77
C VAL A 252 10.73 10.79 9.00
N THR A 253 9.98 10.59 10.10
CA THR A 253 8.89 11.49 10.49
C THR A 253 9.42 12.88 10.82
N LEU A 254 10.48 12.99 11.59
CA LEU A 254 11.16 14.25 11.89
C LEU A 254 11.70 14.93 10.62
N PHE A 255 12.29 14.16 9.72
CA PHE A 255 12.84 14.64 8.46
C PHE A 255 11.76 15.26 7.55
N GLY A 256 10.67 14.52 7.26
CA GLY A 256 9.65 14.95 6.31
C GLY A 256 8.27 14.32 6.48
N GLY A 257 8.00 13.63 7.60
CA GLY A 257 6.80 12.81 7.75
C GLY A 257 5.56 13.53 8.30
N TYR A 258 5.65 14.80 8.65
CA TYR A 258 4.52 15.60 9.15
C TYR A 258 4.67 17.08 8.81
N PHE A 259 3.62 17.86 9.06
CA PHE A 259 3.59 19.28 8.66
C PHE A 259 4.70 20.14 9.31
N GLY A 260 5.03 19.89 10.58
CA GLY A 260 6.13 20.56 11.28
C GLY A 260 7.52 19.94 11.07
N SER A 261 7.71 19.07 10.09
CA SER A 261 8.98 18.42 9.79
C SER A 261 10.01 19.38 9.22
N ARG A 262 11.29 18.97 9.27
CA ARG A 262 12.39 19.81 8.79
C ARG A 262 12.27 20.22 7.33
N LEU A 263 11.91 19.27 6.46
CA LEU A 263 11.70 19.58 5.03
C LEU A 263 10.56 20.57 4.82
N MET A 264 9.45 20.42 5.55
CA MET A 264 8.32 21.34 5.43
C MET A 264 8.68 22.75 5.94
N SER A 265 9.29 22.85 7.11
CA SER A 265 9.69 24.15 7.69
C SER A 265 10.71 24.88 6.82
N ASN A 266 11.76 24.19 6.35
CA ASN A 266 12.81 24.81 5.53
C ASN A 266 12.31 25.14 4.11
N ILE A 267 11.77 24.15 3.39
CA ILE A 267 11.59 24.25 1.94
C ILE A 267 10.24 24.89 1.59
N ARG A 268 9.19 24.60 2.38
CA ARG A 268 7.87 25.21 2.17
C ARG A 268 7.70 26.53 2.90
N GLU A 269 7.97 26.57 4.21
CA GLU A 269 7.64 27.76 5.04
C GLU A 269 8.68 28.85 4.88
N ASP A 270 9.97 28.55 5.06
CA ASP A 270 11.03 29.58 5.01
C ASP A 270 11.36 30.01 3.58
N LYS A 271 11.44 29.07 2.63
CA LYS A 271 11.91 29.35 1.26
C LYS A 271 10.80 29.47 0.22
N GLY A 272 9.62 28.89 0.49
CA GLY A 272 8.49 28.96 -0.42
C GLY A 272 8.69 28.26 -1.76
N TYR A 273 9.58 27.26 -1.85
CA TYR A 273 9.87 26.57 -3.10
C TYR A 273 8.78 25.61 -3.53
N THR A 274 7.94 25.15 -2.63
CA THR A 274 6.88 24.17 -2.90
C THR A 274 5.65 24.40 -2.03
N TYR A 275 4.50 23.94 -2.47
CA TYR A 275 3.30 23.84 -1.64
C TYR A 275 3.36 22.74 -0.60
N GLY A 276 4.18 21.72 -0.85
CA GLY A 276 4.35 20.61 0.08
C GLY A 276 5.49 19.71 -0.33
N ILE A 277 6.20 19.24 0.67
CA ILE A 277 7.26 18.25 0.58
C ILE A 277 7.07 17.23 1.67
N SER A 278 7.26 15.97 1.38
CA SER A 278 7.12 14.90 2.36
C SER A 278 8.22 13.88 2.22
N ALA A 279 8.56 13.20 3.32
CA ALA A 279 9.41 12.03 3.33
C ALA A 279 8.72 10.88 4.07
N GLY A 280 8.92 9.65 3.58
CA GLY A 280 8.34 8.45 4.18
C GLY A 280 9.08 7.19 3.76
N ILE A 281 8.76 6.07 4.41
CA ILE A 281 9.20 4.74 4.00
C ILE A 281 7.99 4.00 3.47
N MET A 282 8.02 3.67 2.18
CA MET A 282 7.06 2.76 1.56
C MET A 282 7.54 1.33 1.83
N PRO A 283 6.80 0.55 2.61
CA PRO A 283 7.21 -0.80 2.93
C PRO A 283 6.85 -1.77 1.81
N TYR A 284 7.77 -2.67 1.51
CA TYR A 284 7.59 -3.83 0.64
C TYR A 284 7.91 -5.12 1.41
N PRO A 285 7.58 -6.31 0.90
CA PRO A 285 7.74 -7.56 1.66
C PRO A 285 9.12 -7.82 2.23
N ASP A 286 10.19 -7.58 1.45
CA ASP A 286 11.58 -7.84 1.85
C ASP A 286 12.46 -6.60 1.86
N SER A 287 11.86 -5.40 1.78
CA SER A 287 12.60 -4.13 1.72
C SER A 287 11.73 -2.96 2.10
N GLY A 288 12.29 -1.76 2.09
CA GLY A 288 11.59 -0.49 2.09
C GLY A 288 12.11 0.43 0.99
N LEU A 289 11.31 1.41 0.62
CA LEU A 289 11.71 2.54 -0.20
C LEU A 289 11.61 3.81 0.64
N LEU A 290 12.74 4.40 1.01
CA LEU A 290 12.74 5.77 1.50
C LEU A 290 12.46 6.69 0.32
N VAL A 291 11.49 7.56 0.43
CA VAL A 291 11.12 8.50 -0.63
C VAL A 291 10.90 9.90 -0.07
N VAL A 292 11.40 10.90 -0.80
CA VAL A 292 11.05 12.32 -0.63
C VAL A 292 10.26 12.73 -1.87
N ASN A 293 9.09 13.35 -1.66
CA ASN A 293 8.19 13.77 -2.70
C ASN A 293 7.95 15.27 -2.63
N ALA A 294 8.10 15.97 -3.77
CA ALA A 294 7.70 17.37 -3.91
C ALA A 294 7.29 17.68 -5.34
N GLU A 295 6.47 18.70 -5.50
CA GLU A 295 6.22 19.38 -6.76
C GLU A 295 6.59 20.86 -6.61
N THR A 296 7.28 21.42 -7.59
CA THR A 296 7.81 22.77 -7.50
C THR A 296 7.82 23.45 -8.86
N ALA A 297 7.89 24.79 -8.89
CA ALA A 297 8.16 25.50 -10.12
C ALA A 297 9.51 25.07 -10.71
N ASN A 298 9.61 25.05 -12.03
CA ASN A 298 10.75 24.44 -12.72
C ASN A 298 12.10 25.07 -12.30
N GLU A 299 12.12 26.38 -11.99
CA GLU A 299 13.31 27.10 -11.51
C GLU A 299 13.76 26.72 -10.10
N PHE A 300 12.90 26.14 -9.27
CA PHE A 300 13.25 25.78 -7.90
C PHE A 300 13.67 24.31 -7.73
N VAL A 301 13.74 23.53 -8.80
CA VAL A 301 14.14 22.11 -8.75
C VAL A 301 15.52 21.95 -8.10
N GLU A 302 16.53 22.66 -8.60
CA GLU A 302 17.91 22.57 -8.09
C GLU A 302 18.03 23.11 -6.65
N PRO A 303 17.49 24.31 -6.35
CA PRO A 303 17.47 24.78 -4.96
C PRO A 303 16.79 23.82 -3.99
N LEU A 304 15.65 23.24 -4.36
CA LEU A 304 14.92 22.28 -3.52
C LEU A 304 15.76 21.04 -3.23
N ILE A 305 16.34 20.42 -4.26
CA ILE A 305 17.19 19.22 -4.10
C ILE A 305 18.36 19.51 -3.17
N LYS A 306 19.00 20.69 -3.32
CA LYS A 306 20.10 21.14 -2.46
C LYS A 306 19.66 21.25 -1.00
N GLU A 307 18.47 21.77 -0.73
CA GLU A 307 17.95 21.88 0.63
C GLU A 307 17.61 20.52 1.25
N VAL A 308 17.13 19.56 0.44
CA VAL A 308 16.96 18.18 0.94
C VAL A 308 18.28 17.60 1.42
N TYR A 309 19.36 17.76 0.67
CA TYR A 309 20.70 17.32 1.09
C TYR A 309 21.20 18.08 2.31
N HIS A 310 20.93 19.38 2.38
CA HIS A 310 21.29 20.21 3.54
C HIS A 310 20.63 19.69 4.83
N GLU A 311 19.35 19.34 4.80
CA GLU A 311 18.66 18.78 5.96
C GLU A 311 19.16 17.38 6.33
N ILE A 312 19.58 16.56 5.35
CA ILE A 312 20.26 15.30 5.63
C ILE A 312 21.60 15.56 6.37
N ASP A 313 22.39 16.51 5.89
CA ASP A 313 23.67 16.87 6.53
C ASP A 313 23.46 17.35 7.97
N ARG A 314 22.46 18.17 8.22
CA ARG A 314 22.10 18.61 9.57
C ARG A 314 21.71 17.46 10.49
N LEU A 315 20.93 16.48 9.99
CA LEU A 315 20.55 15.31 10.77
C LEU A 315 21.73 14.40 11.11
N GLN A 316 22.73 14.34 10.23
CA GLN A 316 23.93 13.52 10.41
C GLN A 316 24.97 14.15 11.33
N ASN A 317 25.06 15.49 11.36
CA ASN A 317 26.13 16.19 12.06
C ASN A 317 25.67 16.86 13.37
N ASP A 318 24.41 17.32 13.42
CA ASP A 318 23.88 18.07 14.55
C ASP A 318 22.98 17.20 15.43
N LEU A 319 22.97 17.46 16.73
CA LEU A 319 21.96 16.88 17.61
C LEU A 319 20.60 17.58 17.41
N VAL A 320 19.56 16.79 17.30
CA VAL A 320 18.19 17.33 17.26
C VAL A 320 17.86 18.02 18.59
N PRO A 321 17.35 19.26 18.59
CA PRO A 321 16.89 19.93 19.80
C PRO A 321 15.84 19.11 20.54
N ALA A 322 15.91 19.13 21.87
CA ALA A 322 15.01 18.35 22.73
C ALA A 322 13.52 18.69 22.50
N GLU A 323 13.23 19.97 22.25
CA GLU A 323 11.87 20.43 21.97
C GLU A 323 11.33 19.91 20.62
N GLU A 324 12.17 19.92 19.58
CA GLU A 324 11.83 19.38 18.26
C GLU A 324 11.54 17.88 18.35
N LEU A 325 12.40 17.13 19.03
CA LEU A 325 12.17 15.69 19.22
C LEU A 325 10.91 15.41 20.05
N ALA A 326 10.63 16.21 21.07
CA ALA A 326 9.41 16.08 21.88
C ALA A 326 8.14 16.33 21.02
N MET A 327 8.17 17.30 20.13
CA MET A 327 7.06 17.54 19.18
C MET A 327 6.80 16.35 18.26
N VAL A 328 7.85 15.78 17.68
CA VAL A 328 7.72 14.58 16.80
C VAL A 328 7.15 13.39 17.58
N LYS A 329 7.67 13.14 18.80
CA LYS A 329 7.15 12.08 19.67
C LYS A 329 5.68 12.26 19.96
N ASN A 330 5.25 13.45 20.35
CA ASN A 330 3.85 13.75 20.66
C ASN A 330 2.94 13.59 19.43
N TYR A 331 3.40 14.07 18.26
CA TYR A 331 2.71 13.87 17.00
C TYR A 331 2.50 12.39 16.70
N MET A 332 3.57 11.59 16.74
CA MET A 332 3.50 10.16 16.43
C MET A 332 2.63 9.39 17.42
N LEU A 333 2.74 9.67 18.71
CA LEU A 333 1.91 9.02 19.74
C LEU A 333 0.41 9.38 19.56
N GLY A 334 0.10 10.64 19.23
CA GLY A 334 -1.26 11.08 18.92
C GLY A 334 -1.82 10.40 17.66
N ASP A 335 -1.01 10.26 16.63
CA ASP A 335 -1.38 9.56 15.40
C ASP A 335 -1.63 8.06 15.64
N MET A 336 -0.77 7.43 16.44
CA MET A 336 -0.95 6.04 16.87
C MET A 336 -2.25 5.84 17.65
N CYS A 337 -2.60 6.76 18.55
CA CYS A 337 -3.87 6.68 19.29
C CYS A 337 -5.06 6.68 18.32
N ARG A 338 -5.08 7.59 17.34
CA ARG A 338 -6.16 7.63 16.34
C ARG A 338 -6.25 6.36 15.48
N SER A 339 -5.12 5.75 15.20
CA SER A 339 -5.05 4.53 14.38
C SER A 339 -5.68 3.29 15.07
N TYR A 340 -6.08 3.39 16.33
CA TYR A 340 -6.65 2.26 17.10
C TYR A 340 -8.00 2.60 17.76
N GLU A 341 -8.70 3.63 17.29
CA GLU A 341 -9.96 4.11 17.91
C GLU A 341 -11.17 3.22 17.64
N SER A 342 -11.18 2.48 16.54
CA SER A 342 -12.34 1.68 16.12
C SER A 342 -12.03 0.20 16.01
N ALA A 343 -13.07 -0.65 16.06
CA ALA A 343 -12.94 -2.07 15.79
C ALA A 343 -12.31 -2.33 14.41
N PHE A 344 -12.63 -1.51 13.42
CA PHE A 344 -12.13 -1.68 12.05
C PHE A 344 -10.66 -1.26 11.93
N SER A 345 -10.25 -0.17 12.56
CA SER A 345 -8.84 0.23 12.59
C SER A 345 -7.96 -0.75 13.39
N LEU A 346 -8.51 -1.35 14.44
CA LEU A 346 -7.85 -2.46 15.15
C LEU A 346 -7.70 -3.70 14.26
N ALA A 347 -8.72 -4.02 13.46
CA ALA A 347 -8.64 -5.11 12.49
C ALA A 347 -7.58 -4.84 11.41
N ASP A 348 -7.48 -3.61 10.91
CA ASP A 348 -6.44 -3.20 9.97
C ASP A 348 -5.03 -3.41 10.56
N ALA A 349 -4.83 -3.00 11.81
CA ALA A 349 -3.58 -3.22 12.51
C ALA A 349 -3.25 -4.71 12.68
N TRP A 350 -4.24 -5.52 13.01
CA TRP A 350 -4.09 -6.96 13.17
C TRP A 350 -3.75 -7.66 11.85
N ILE A 351 -4.48 -7.33 10.78
CA ILE A 351 -4.20 -7.80 9.42
C ILE A 351 -2.77 -7.41 9.00
N PHE A 352 -2.39 -6.15 9.25
CA PHE A 352 -1.04 -5.66 8.94
C PHE A 352 0.05 -6.46 9.68
N ILE A 353 -0.11 -6.74 10.96
CA ILE A 353 0.84 -7.54 11.76
C ILE A 353 0.95 -8.94 11.19
N HIS A 354 -0.16 -9.62 10.94
CA HIS A 354 -0.18 -10.98 10.42
C HIS A 354 0.41 -11.09 9.01
N THR A 355 -0.04 -10.25 8.09
CA THR A 355 0.42 -10.28 6.69
C THR A 355 1.88 -9.86 6.53
N SER A 356 2.41 -9.12 7.49
CA SER A 356 3.83 -8.70 7.49
C SER A 356 4.74 -9.64 8.28
N GLY A 357 4.19 -10.68 8.92
CA GLY A 357 4.97 -11.58 9.76
C GLY A 357 5.63 -10.89 10.94
N LEU A 358 4.96 -9.89 11.51
CA LEU A 358 5.44 -9.13 12.67
C LEU A 358 4.98 -9.79 13.98
N PRO A 359 5.71 -9.59 15.09
CA PRO A 359 5.30 -10.10 16.38
C PRO A 359 4.07 -9.35 16.92
N ASP A 360 3.27 -10.00 17.76
CA ASP A 360 2.10 -9.38 18.43
C ASP A 360 2.48 -8.17 19.30
N SER A 361 3.75 -8.10 19.72
CA SER A 361 4.28 -6.95 20.46
C SER A 361 4.52 -5.70 19.60
N TYR A 362 4.41 -5.78 18.27
CA TYR A 362 4.84 -4.73 17.34
C TYR A 362 4.28 -3.34 17.65
N VAL A 363 3.00 -3.23 18.01
CA VAL A 363 2.38 -1.94 18.37
C VAL A 363 3.00 -1.38 19.65
N ARG A 364 3.18 -2.22 20.67
CA ARG A 364 3.83 -1.82 21.93
C ARG A 364 5.28 -1.40 21.68
N ASP A 365 6.01 -2.17 20.90
CA ASP A 365 7.41 -1.91 20.56
C ASP A 365 7.55 -0.60 19.75
N ALA A 366 6.57 -0.30 18.88
CA ALA A 366 6.52 0.96 18.16
C ALA A 366 6.29 2.16 19.11
N VAL A 367 5.39 2.05 20.06
CA VAL A 367 5.18 3.08 21.10
C VAL A 367 6.44 3.27 21.94
N GLU A 368 7.10 2.21 22.33
CA GLU A 368 8.33 2.27 23.13
C GLU A 368 9.48 2.90 22.33
N ALA A 369 9.66 2.56 21.07
CA ALA A 369 10.65 3.17 20.20
C ALA A 369 10.46 4.69 20.10
N VAL A 370 9.22 5.17 19.95
CA VAL A 370 8.91 6.60 19.91
C VAL A 370 9.24 7.27 21.25
N LYS A 371 8.85 6.65 22.38
CA LYS A 371 9.08 7.24 23.71
C LYS A 371 10.56 7.34 24.08
N THR A 372 11.34 6.32 23.75
CA THR A 372 12.71 6.16 24.26
C THR A 372 13.80 6.72 23.37
N ILE A 373 13.56 6.91 22.07
CA ILE A 373 14.58 7.40 21.14
C ILE A 373 15.19 8.73 21.59
N THR A 374 16.49 8.87 21.44
CA THR A 374 17.29 10.02 21.87
C THR A 374 17.84 10.81 20.69
N PRO A 375 18.23 12.09 20.87
CA PRO A 375 18.90 12.89 19.82
C PRO A 375 20.17 12.24 19.27
N VAL A 376 20.91 11.53 20.11
CA VAL A 376 22.13 10.82 19.70
C VAL A 376 21.79 9.67 18.75
N GLU A 377 20.78 8.86 19.11
CA GLU A 377 20.31 7.77 18.24
C GLU A 377 19.76 8.29 16.91
N ILE A 378 19.03 9.41 16.89
CA ILE A 378 18.56 10.04 15.63
C ILE A 378 19.76 10.35 14.71
N ARG A 379 20.82 10.97 15.25
CA ARG A 379 22.02 11.29 14.47
C ARG A 379 22.73 10.04 13.96
N GLU A 380 22.88 9.02 14.79
CA GLU A 380 23.50 7.74 14.41
C GLU A 380 22.70 7.03 13.32
N LEU A 381 21.37 7.00 13.45
CA LEU A 381 20.49 6.42 12.45
C LEU A 381 20.50 7.22 11.14
N ALA A 382 20.54 8.56 11.21
CA ALA A 382 20.68 9.40 10.03
C ALA A 382 21.98 9.12 9.29
N SER A 383 23.10 9.00 10.02
CA SER A 383 24.41 8.66 9.43
C SER A 383 24.44 7.28 8.78
N ARG A 384 23.67 6.32 9.31
CA ARG A 384 23.62 4.94 8.80
C ARG A 384 22.64 4.77 7.64
N TYR A 385 21.50 5.44 7.68
CA TYR A 385 20.36 5.14 6.79
C TYR A 385 19.96 6.26 5.83
N LEU A 386 20.47 7.48 5.97
CA LEU A 386 20.25 8.56 5.00
C LEU A 386 21.50 8.73 4.11
N CYS A 387 21.81 7.71 3.31
CA CYS A 387 23.00 7.69 2.48
C CYS A 387 22.82 8.54 1.21
N LYS A 388 23.49 9.68 1.14
CA LYS A 388 23.39 10.62 0.02
C LYS A 388 23.88 10.03 -1.31
N GLU A 389 24.85 9.13 -1.26
CA GLU A 389 25.44 8.50 -2.43
C GLU A 389 24.47 7.58 -3.17
N THR A 390 23.61 6.87 -2.44
CA THR A 390 22.63 5.94 -2.98
C THR A 390 21.27 6.58 -3.26
N LEU A 391 21.06 7.80 -2.78
CA LEU A 391 19.80 8.54 -2.97
C LEU A 391 19.63 8.93 -4.44
N LYS A 392 18.66 8.35 -5.12
CA LYS A 392 18.31 8.68 -6.51
C LYS A 392 17.58 10.02 -6.57
N GLU A 393 17.83 10.77 -7.63
CA GLU A 393 17.20 12.05 -7.92
C GLU A 393 16.41 11.92 -9.22
N ILE A 394 15.10 11.85 -9.11
CA ILE A 394 14.21 11.75 -10.28
C ILE A 394 13.47 13.07 -10.43
N VAL A 395 13.58 13.65 -11.60
CA VAL A 395 12.88 14.89 -11.96
C VAL A 395 12.07 14.66 -13.23
N SER A 396 10.81 15.00 -13.19
CA SER A 396 9.96 15.03 -14.38
C SER A 396 9.35 16.42 -14.50
N GLY A 397 9.63 17.10 -15.59
CA GLY A 397 9.19 18.48 -15.78
C GLY A 397 9.84 19.14 -16.98
N LYS A 398 9.78 20.46 -17.05
CA LYS A 398 10.43 21.25 -18.08
C LYS A 398 11.88 21.51 -17.72
N LYS A 399 12.80 21.21 -18.64
CA LYS A 399 14.22 21.54 -18.47
C LYS A 399 14.43 23.05 -18.56
N MET A 400 15.02 23.61 -17.52
CA MET A 400 15.45 25.01 -17.57
C MET A 400 16.80 25.08 -18.29
N SER A 401 16.92 26.00 -19.21
CA SER A 401 18.12 26.24 -20.04
C SER A 401 19.24 26.88 -19.20
#